data_e709c30e152668896fc5c80befe9b6fd
#
_entry.id   e709c30e152668896fc5c80befe9b6fd
#
_cell.length_a   1.000
_cell.length_b   1.000
_cell.length_c   1.000
_cell.angle_alpha   90.00
_cell.angle_beta   90.00
_cell.angle_gamma   90.00
#
_symmetry.space_group_name_H-M   'P 1'
#
loop_
_entity.id
_entity.type
_entity.pdbx_description
1 polymer ?
#
loop_
_entity_poly.entity_id
_entity_poly.type
_entity_poly.pdbx_seq_one_letter_code
_entity_poly.pdbx_strand_id
1 'polypeptide(L)'
;MKVELPLQFMQDTWPLNSRGEIDKESGETMDISNNGLAVYMNRWFEVGESCIFTLPRLGSASEGMPETEVVGVICWMREMPKGGPFRFVTGVQLRFANTDEKIKMQEYVAYVKKRYKL
;
A
#
# COMPACT_ATOMS: atom_id res chain seq x y z
N MET A 1 9.55 5.15 -7.52
CA MET A 1 9.53 6.61 -7.32
C MET A 1 9.12 6.93 -5.91
N LYS A 2 9.76 7.91 -5.33
CA LYS A 2 9.49 8.32 -3.95
C LYS A 2 8.27 9.23 -3.91
N VAL A 3 7.25 8.81 -3.22
CA VAL A 3 6.02 9.59 -3.01
C VAL A 3 5.36 9.16 -1.71
N GLU A 4 4.94 10.13 -0.91
CA GLU A 4 4.28 9.88 0.37
C GLU A 4 2.77 9.97 0.17
N LEU A 5 2.11 8.81 0.16
CA LEU A 5 0.66 8.71 0.08
C LEU A 5 0.15 7.96 1.31
N PRO A 6 -0.90 8.46 1.97
CA PRO A 6 -1.54 7.69 3.03
C PRO A 6 -2.15 6.44 2.43
N LEU A 7 -1.98 5.31 3.11
CA LEU A 7 -2.60 4.07 2.69
C LEU A 7 -3.14 3.33 3.91
N GLN A 8 -3.92 2.30 3.65
CA GLN A 8 -4.40 1.37 4.66
C GLN A 8 -3.97 -0.04 4.29
N PHE A 9 -3.85 -0.90 5.29
CA PHE A 9 -3.50 -2.30 5.06
C PHE A 9 -4.19 -3.20 6.05
N MET A 10 -4.34 -4.46 5.65
CA MET A 10 -4.90 -5.51 6.51
C MET A 10 -4.44 -6.88 6.02
N GLN A 11 -4.66 -7.89 6.88
CA GLN A 11 -4.64 -9.30 6.48
C GLN A 11 -6.05 -9.85 6.61
N ASP A 12 -6.47 -10.71 5.70
CA ASP A 12 -7.81 -11.31 5.70
C ASP A 12 -8.04 -12.27 6.88
N THR A 13 -6.97 -12.66 7.57
CA THR A 13 -7.01 -13.48 8.78
C THR A 13 -7.22 -12.70 10.07
N TRP A 14 -7.20 -11.36 10.00
CA TRP A 14 -7.42 -10.52 11.19
C TRP A 14 -8.85 -10.66 11.70
N PRO A 15 -9.08 -10.47 13.02
CA PRO A 15 -10.39 -10.61 13.60
C PRO A 15 -11.37 -9.58 13.05
N LEU A 16 -12.65 -9.98 12.97
CA LEU A 16 -13.74 -9.10 12.58
C LEU A 16 -14.15 -8.23 13.76
N ASN A 17 -14.52 -6.98 13.46
CA ASN A 17 -15.12 -6.06 14.42
C ASN A 17 -16.60 -6.40 14.63
N SER A 18 -17.31 -5.60 15.45
CA SER A 18 -18.72 -5.81 15.75
C SER A 18 -19.66 -5.71 14.53
N ARG A 19 -19.18 -5.14 13.43
CA ARG A 19 -19.93 -5.03 12.17
C ARG A 19 -19.61 -6.12 11.16
N GLY A 20 -18.76 -7.09 11.55
CA GLY A 20 -18.33 -8.16 10.64
C GLY A 20 -17.27 -7.71 9.64
N GLU A 21 -16.54 -6.64 9.92
CA GLU A 21 -15.51 -6.09 9.05
C GLU A 21 -14.13 -6.17 9.72
N ILE A 22 -13.08 -6.17 8.93
CA ILE A 22 -11.71 -6.09 9.43
C ILE A 22 -11.33 -4.60 9.55
N ASP A 23 -10.86 -4.20 10.75
CA ASP A 23 -10.32 -2.86 10.94
C ASP A 23 -8.97 -2.75 10.26
N LYS A 24 -8.87 -1.86 9.28
CA LYS A 24 -7.62 -1.60 8.56
C LYS A 24 -6.71 -0.71 9.41
N GLU A 25 -5.40 -0.92 9.28
CA GLU A 25 -4.39 -0.05 9.89
C GLU A 25 -3.87 0.94 8.86
N SER A 26 -3.42 2.09 9.34
CA SER A 26 -2.89 3.15 8.50
C SER A 26 -1.38 3.02 8.34
N GLY A 27 -0.90 3.35 7.15
CA GLY A 27 0.51 3.47 6.82
C GLY A 27 0.70 4.60 5.82
N GLU A 28 1.90 4.68 5.28
CA GLU A 28 2.25 5.70 4.29
C GLU A 28 3.26 5.13 3.31
N THR A 29 3.11 5.42 2.02
CA THR A 29 4.12 4.99 1.06
C THR A 29 5.41 5.78 1.25
N MET A 30 6.54 5.09 1.11
CA MET A 30 7.85 5.70 0.92
C MET A 30 8.20 5.71 -0.57
N ASP A 31 7.84 4.64 -1.25
CA ASP A 31 8.16 4.40 -2.66
C ASP A 31 7.04 3.58 -3.30
N ILE A 32 6.77 3.84 -4.57
CA ILE A 32 5.76 3.11 -5.34
C ILE A 32 6.27 2.83 -6.75
N SER A 33 6.02 1.63 -7.24
CA SER A 33 6.34 1.22 -8.61
C SER A 33 5.26 0.28 -9.14
N ASN A 34 5.37 -0.10 -10.42
CA ASN A 34 4.43 -1.02 -11.03
C ASN A 34 4.37 -2.40 -10.33
N ASN A 35 5.44 -2.80 -9.67
CA ASN A 35 5.58 -4.15 -9.11
C ASN A 35 5.82 -4.17 -7.60
N GLY A 36 5.92 -3.04 -6.94
CA GLY A 36 6.25 -3.02 -5.53
C GLY A 36 5.95 -1.72 -4.81
N LEU A 37 5.96 -1.82 -3.49
CA LEU A 37 5.79 -0.69 -2.58
C LEU A 37 6.87 -0.74 -1.52
N ALA A 38 7.29 0.43 -1.03
CA ALA A 38 7.91 0.54 0.28
C ALA A 38 6.97 1.35 1.16
N VAL A 39 6.70 0.86 2.36
CA VAL A 39 5.62 1.38 3.20
C VAL A 39 6.11 1.59 4.64
N TYR A 40 5.82 2.77 5.19
CA TYR A 40 5.98 3.04 6.61
C TYR A 40 4.74 2.54 7.36
N MET A 41 4.95 1.86 8.49
CA MET A 41 3.85 1.31 9.28
C MET A 41 4.25 1.09 10.74
N ASN A 42 3.27 0.80 11.57
CA ASN A 42 3.47 0.55 13.00
C ASN A 42 3.24 -0.90 13.41
N ARG A 43 3.20 -1.80 12.44
CA ARG A 43 3.06 -3.24 12.67
C ARG A 43 4.22 -4.00 12.06
N TRP A 44 4.74 -4.98 12.78
CA TRP A 44 5.74 -5.90 12.27
C TRP A 44 5.06 -7.08 11.58
N PHE A 45 5.55 -7.43 10.40
CA PHE A 45 5.18 -8.66 9.69
C PHE A 45 6.42 -9.51 9.46
N GLU A 46 6.23 -10.82 9.38
CA GLU A 46 7.30 -11.71 8.96
C GLU A 46 7.47 -11.69 7.44
N VAL A 47 8.69 -11.85 6.98
CA VAL A 47 8.97 -11.98 5.54
C VAL A 47 8.18 -13.15 4.96
N GLY A 48 7.52 -12.94 3.83
CA GLY A 48 6.67 -13.94 3.19
C GLY A 48 5.19 -13.83 3.51
N GLU A 49 4.81 -13.04 4.52
CA GLU A 49 3.38 -12.79 4.80
C GLU A 49 2.76 -11.95 3.69
N SER A 50 1.50 -12.23 3.39
CA SER A 50 0.71 -11.46 2.43
C SER A 50 -0.18 -10.45 3.16
N CYS A 51 -0.30 -9.28 2.57
CA CYS A 51 -1.20 -8.22 3.05
C CYS A 51 -1.98 -7.63 1.89
N ILE A 52 -3.13 -7.05 2.21
CA ILE A 52 -3.93 -6.26 1.28
C ILE A 52 -3.66 -4.80 1.59
N PHE A 53 -3.19 -4.07 0.58
CA PHE A 53 -2.91 -2.64 0.69
C PHE A 53 -3.95 -1.86 -0.08
N THR A 54 -4.51 -0.84 0.53
CA THR A 54 -5.50 0.03 -0.09
C THR A 54 -4.84 1.37 -0.36
N LEU A 55 -4.57 1.63 -1.64
CA LEU A 55 -4.01 2.90 -2.10
C LEU A 55 -5.13 3.94 -2.18
N PRO A 56 -4.86 5.20 -1.80
CA PRO A 56 -5.91 6.19 -1.68
C PRO A 56 -6.44 6.64 -3.04
N ARG A 57 -7.67 7.11 -3.03
CA ARG A 57 -8.23 7.84 -4.17
C ARG A 57 -7.40 9.10 -4.40
N LEU A 58 -7.09 9.40 -5.67
CA LEU A 58 -6.34 10.58 -6.07
C LEU A 58 -7.17 11.41 -7.06
N GLY A 59 -7.11 12.73 -6.90
CA GLY A 59 -7.83 13.63 -7.80
C GLY A 59 -9.34 13.64 -7.57
N SER A 60 -10.08 14.17 -8.55
CA SER A 60 -11.54 14.29 -8.50
C SER A 60 -12.23 12.99 -8.92
N ALA A 61 -13.53 12.89 -8.62
CA ALA A 61 -14.34 11.74 -9.01
C ALA A 61 -14.39 11.52 -10.54
N SER A 62 -14.28 12.61 -11.31
CA SER A 62 -14.37 12.56 -12.78
C SER A 62 -13.01 12.43 -13.48
N GLU A 63 -11.93 12.91 -12.86
CA GLU A 63 -10.60 13.00 -13.48
C GLU A 63 -9.49 12.42 -12.62
N GLY A 64 -9.85 11.61 -11.64
CA GLY A 64 -8.88 11.04 -10.71
C GLY A 64 -8.70 9.55 -10.89
N MET A 65 -7.88 8.99 -10.02
CA MET A 65 -7.74 7.53 -9.88
C MET A 65 -8.55 7.08 -8.66
N PRO A 66 -9.36 6.02 -8.81
CA PRO A 66 -10.11 5.49 -7.68
C PRO A 66 -9.20 4.86 -6.64
N GLU A 67 -9.73 4.68 -5.43
CA GLU A 67 -9.12 3.83 -4.43
C GLU A 67 -8.81 2.46 -5.04
N THR A 68 -7.59 1.95 -4.82
CA THR A 68 -7.13 0.73 -5.49
C THR A 68 -6.57 -0.23 -4.45
N GLU A 69 -7.13 -1.44 -4.40
CA GLU A 69 -6.59 -2.52 -3.57
C GLU A 69 -5.55 -3.33 -4.34
N VAL A 70 -4.44 -3.62 -3.67
CA VAL A 70 -3.39 -4.49 -4.21
C VAL A 70 -2.96 -5.48 -3.14
N VAL A 71 -2.63 -6.70 -3.58
CA VAL A 71 -2.07 -7.72 -2.70
C VAL A 71 -0.56 -7.70 -2.82
N GLY A 72 0.12 -7.76 -1.69
CA GLY A 72 1.57 -7.79 -1.68
C GLY A 72 2.14 -8.76 -0.67
N VAL A 73 3.35 -9.20 -0.94
CA VAL A 73 4.11 -10.09 -0.07
C VAL A 73 5.26 -9.31 0.55
N ILE A 74 5.40 -9.42 1.86
CA ILE A 74 6.47 -8.76 2.61
C ILE A 74 7.81 -9.36 2.21
N CYS A 75 8.72 -8.54 1.69
CA CYS A 75 10.05 -8.97 1.25
C CYS A 75 11.12 -8.68 2.29
N TRP A 76 10.98 -7.60 3.02
CA TRP A 76 11.88 -7.21 4.11
C TRP A 76 11.16 -6.26 5.08
N MET A 77 11.63 -6.28 6.32
CA MET A 77 11.17 -5.35 7.37
C MET A 77 12.39 -4.72 8.03
N ARG A 78 12.25 -3.46 8.45
CA ARG A 78 13.32 -2.74 9.14
C ARG A 78 12.71 -1.80 10.17
N GLU A 79 13.38 -1.69 11.33
CA GLU A 79 13.01 -0.70 12.33
C GLU A 79 13.44 0.70 11.89
N MET A 80 12.58 1.67 12.17
CA MET A 80 12.88 3.08 11.97
C MET A 80 13.52 3.67 13.25
N PRO A 81 14.28 4.79 13.12
CA PRO A 81 14.75 5.51 14.28
C PRO A 81 13.60 5.93 15.20
N LYS A 82 13.84 5.90 16.52
CA LYS A 82 12.83 6.32 17.49
C LYS A 82 12.52 7.81 17.36
N GLY A 83 11.26 8.16 17.66
CA GLY A 83 10.78 9.54 17.66
C GLY A 83 10.01 9.96 16.43
N GLY A 84 9.98 9.15 15.37
CA GLY A 84 9.16 9.40 14.20
C GLY A 84 7.75 8.83 14.33
N PRO A 85 6.86 9.14 13.37
CA PRO A 85 5.47 8.68 13.39
C PRO A 85 5.31 7.18 13.13
N PHE A 86 6.30 6.55 12.51
CA PHE A 86 6.25 5.12 12.16
C PHE A 86 7.44 4.38 12.76
N ARG A 87 7.16 3.17 13.25
CA ARG A 87 8.17 2.29 13.87
C ARG A 87 8.93 1.45 12.85
N PHE A 88 8.32 1.15 11.70
CA PHE A 88 8.86 0.21 10.73
C PHE A 88 8.74 0.75 9.32
N VAL A 89 9.61 0.25 8.44
CA VAL A 89 9.47 0.37 6.99
C VAL A 89 9.60 -1.02 6.40
N THR A 90 8.78 -1.31 5.39
CA THR A 90 8.75 -2.61 4.73
C THR A 90 8.84 -2.48 3.22
N GLY A 91 9.52 -3.42 2.60
CA GLY A 91 9.46 -3.61 1.15
C GLY A 91 8.46 -4.69 0.81
N VAL A 92 7.61 -4.42 -0.17
CA VAL A 92 6.49 -5.26 -0.57
C VAL A 92 6.59 -5.55 -2.07
N GLN A 93 6.49 -6.83 -2.43
CA GLN A 93 6.35 -7.23 -3.83
C GLN A 93 4.88 -7.46 -4.12
N LEU A 94 4.35 -6.78 -5.15
CA LEU A 94 2.95 -6.92 -5.53
C LEU A 94 2.70 -8.23 -6.25
N ARG A 95 1.52 -8.80 -6.02
CA ARG A 95 1.01 -9.99 -6.66
C ARG A 95 -0.31 -9.65 -7.36
N PHE A 96 -0.43 -10.01 -8.62
CA PHE A 96 -1.62 -9.74 -9.42
C PHE A 96 -2.27 -11.07 -9.80
N ALA A 97 -3.60 -11.16 -9.60
CA ALA A 97 -4.36 -12.35 -9.95
C ALA A 97 -4.54 -12.48 -11.46
N ASN A 98 -4.52 -11.35 -12.18
CA ASN A 98 -4.75 -11.30 -13.63
C ASN A 98 -4.15 -10.04 -14.24
N THR A 99 -4.22 -9.95 -15.56
CA THR A 99 -3.69 -8.81 -16.32
C THR A 99 -4.41 -7.50 -16.00
N ASP A 100 -5.71 -7.55 -15.73
CA ASP A 100 -6.49 -6.34 -15.43
C ASP A 100 -6.02 -5.66 -14.14
N GLU A 101 -5.73 -6.43 -13.11
CA GLU A 101 -5.18 -5.88 -11.87
C GLU A 101 -3.82 -5.24 -12.10
N LYS A 102 -2.98 -5.88 -12.90
CA LYS A 102 -1.67 -5.35 -13.26
C LYS A 102 -1.77 -4.03 -14.01
N ILE A 103 -2.69 -3.95 -14.97
CA ILE A 103 -2.95 -2.72 -15.73
C ILE A 103 -3.44 -1.61 -14.84
N LYS A 104 -4.37 -1.89 -13.92
CA LYS A 104 -4.86 -0.91 -12.95
C LYS A 104 -3.72 -0.32 -12.12
N MET A 105 -2.79 -1.15 -11.67
CA MET A 105 -1.63 -0.66 -10.94
C MET A 105 -0.71 0.21 -11.79
N GLN A 106 -0.48 -0.19 -13.05
CA GLN A 106 0.31 0.61 -14.00
C GLN A 106 -0.33 1.99 -14.23
N GLU A 107 -1.66 2.03 -14.38
CA GLU A 107 -2.41 3.28 -14.56
C GLU A 107 -2.32 4.16 -13.31
N TYR A 108 -2.42 3.56 -12.12
CA TYR A 108 -2.27 4.27 -10.86
C TYR A 108 -0.89 4.91 -10.77
N VAL A 109 0.16 4.16 -11.02
CA VAL A 109 1.55 4.66 -10.97
C VAL A 109 1.76 5.77 -12.00
N ALA A 110 1.24 5.61 -13.21
CA ALA A 110 1.34 6.63 -14.26
C ALA A 110 0.65 7.93 -13.84
N TYR A 111 -0.52 7.83 -13.22
CA TYR A 111 -1.25 8.98 -12.70
C TYR A 111 -0.45 9.70 -11.58
N VAL A 112 0.14 8.95 -10.67
CA VAL A 112 0.97 9.51 -9.59
C VAL A 112 2.17 10.26 -10.17
N LYS A 113 2.86 9.68 -11.15
CA LYS A 113 3.99 10.35 -11.82
C LYS A 113 3.57 11.68 -12.42
N LYS A 114 2.46 11.72 -13.12
CA LYS A 114 1.94 12.92 -13.76
C LYS A 114 1.51 13.97 -12.76
N ARG A 115 0.75 13.56 -11.74
CA ARG A 115 0.20 14.48 -10.73
C ARG A 115 1.28 15.12 -9.87
N TYR A 116 2.27 14.35 -9.46
CA TYR A 116 3.34 14.81 -8.58
C TYR A 116 4.60 15.23 -9.35
N LYS A 117 4.55 15.22 -10.67
CA LYS A 117 5.65 15.64 -11.56
C LYS A 117 6.97 14.92 -11.27
N LEU A 118 6.87 13.63 -11.11
CA LEU A 118 8.01 12.77 -10.79
C LEU A 118 8.65 12.17 -12.05
#